data_27ab1897c887ea6d630d902d1a24c36d
#
_entry.id   27ab1897c887ea6d630d902d1a24c36d
#
_cell.length_a   1.000
_cell.length_b   1.000
_cell.length_c   1.000
_cell.angle_alpha   90.00
_cell.angle_beta   90.00
_cell.angle_gamma   90.00
#
_symmetry.space_group_name_H-M   'P 1'
#
loop_
_entity.id
_entity.type
_entity.pdbx_description
1 polymer ?
#
loop_
_entity_poly.entity_id
_entity_poly.type
_entity_poly.pdbx_seq_one_letter_code
_entity_poly.pdbx_strand_id
1 'polypeptide(L)'
;SKARYMGLDQEFISLDEVKKKNPLIDPKRYLLALWDPIDGEVDPSGVTYAFAKAAKVYGGKYYTHTTVKDTKHKKDGSWDIITDKGNINTEIVINAAGLWAREVGRLADLNLPVQPMEHHYLITESIPEIEAMGDNKRLPVGTDFEGNIYFRQEGKGMLLGTYEPKST
;
A
#
# COMPACT_ATOMS: atom_id res chain seq x y z
N SER A 1 2.90 -26.64 -4.81
CA SER A 1 2.24 -25.56 -4.06
C SER A 1 1.58 -24.57 -5.03
N LYS A 2 0.59 -23.79 -4.56
CA LYS A 2 -0.06 -22.75 -5.37
C LYS A 2 0.96 -21.73 -5.91
N ALA A 3 1.98 -21.40 -5.12
CA ALA A 3 3.04 -20.46 -5.52
C ALA A 3 3.75 -20.92 -6.81
N ARG A 4 4.18 -22.18 -6.88
CA ARG A 4 4.81 -22.73 -8.10
C ARG A 4 3.85 -22.73 -9.31
N TYR A 5 2.58 -23.02 -9.08
CA TYR A 5 1.57 -22.96 -10.14
C TYR A 5 1.41 -21.55 -10.70
N MET A 6 1.54 -20.52 -9.83
CA MET A 6 1.48 -19.10 -10.20
C MET A 6 2.81 -18.53 -10.71
N GLY A 7 3.85 -19.35 -10.81
CA GLY A 7 5.17 -18.92 -11.28
C GLY A 7 5.95 -18.10 -10.24
N LEU A 8 5.59 -18.20 -8.95
CA LEU A 8 6.31 -17.52 -7.87
C LEU A 8 7.49 -18.37 -7.39
N ASP A 9 8.63 -17.76 -7.27
CA ASP A 9 9.88 -18.40 -6.84
C ASP A 9 10.05 -18.32 -5.31
N GLN A 10 9.03 -18.81 -4.61
CA GLN A 10 9.00 -18.85 -3.15
C GLN A 10 9.56 -20.14 -2.61
N GLU A 11 10.35 -20.05 -1.55
CA GLU A 11 10.96 -21.20 -0.86
C GLU A 11 10.83 -21.11 0.65
N PHE A 12 10.76 -22.28 1.30
CA PHE A 12 10.89 -22.36 2.76
C PHE A 12 12.37 -22.31 3.13
N ILE A 13 12.72 -21.37 4.00
CA ILE A 13 14.08 -21.22 4.52
C ILE A 13 14.17 -21.60 6.00
N SER A 14 15.35 -22.03 6.42
CA SER A 14 15.63 -22.37 7.79
C SER A 14 15.64 -21.11 8.70
N LEU A 15 15.42 -21.32 9.98
CA LEU A 15 15.47 -20.23 10.97
C LEU A 15 16.86 -19.61 11.10
N ASP A 16 17.92 -20.38 10.82
CA ASP A 16 19.29 -19.86 10.77
C ASP A 16 19.48 -18.90 9.59
N GLU A 17 18.87 -19.20 8.46
CA GLU A 17 18.87 -18.29 7.31
C GLU A 17 18.05 -17.03 7.57
N VAL A 18 16.88 -17.17 8.23
CA VAL A 18 16.08 -16.02 8.69
C VAL A 18 16.93 -15.09 9.55
N LYS A 19 17.66 -15.65 10.54
CA LYS A 19 18.52 -14.87 11.44
C LYS A 19 19.67 -14.16 10.71
N LYS A 20 20.22 -14.79 9.67
CA LYS A 20 21.25 -14.16 8.80
C LYS A 20 20.69 -13.02 7.98
N LYS A 21 19.46 -13.15 7.47
CA LYS A 21 18.80 -12.13 6.66
C LYS A 21 18.26 -10.97 7.51
N ASN A 22 17.74 -11.27 8.68
CA ASN A 22 17.24 -10.27 9.63
C ASN A 22 17.68 -10.62 11.07
N PRO A 23 18.75 -9.99 11.56
CA PRO A 23 19.29 -10.25 12.89
C PRO A 23 18.39 -9.80 14.04
N LEU A 24 17.35 -9.02 13.79
CA LEU A 24 16.41 -8.56 14.82
C LEU A 24 15.32 -9.60 15.13
N ILE A 25 15.10 -10.58 14.26
CA ILE A 25 14.10 -11.62 14.49
C ILE A 25 14.61 -12.62 15.54
N ASP A 26 13.76 -12.94 16.51
CA ASP A 26 13.99 -14.06 17.42
C ASP A 26 13.51 -15.37 16.77
N PRO A 27 14.42 -16.23 16.29
CA PRO A 27 14.05 -17.43 15.57
C PRO A 27 13.29 -18.46 16.43
N LYS A 28 13.42 -18.39 17.76
CA LYS A 28 12.76 -19.33 18.68
C LYS A 28 11.23 -19.24 18.67
N ARG A 29 10.68 -18.17 18.10
CA ARG A 29 9.23 -17.94 18.02
C ARG A 29 8.58 -18.54 16.79
N TYR A 30 9.38 -19.08 15.86
CA TYR A 30 8.89 -19.53 14.55
C TYR A 30 9.30 -20.98 14.29
N LEU A 31 8.52 -21.68 13.49
CA LEU A 31 8.84 -23.03 13.04
C LEU A 31 9.62 -23.01 11.72
N LEU A 32 9.29 -22.07 10.84
CA LEU A 32 9.90 -21.88 9.52
C LEU A 32 9.52 -20.51 8.97
N ALA A 33 10.16 -20.10 7.89
CA ALA A 33 9.77 -18.91 7.15
C ALA A 33 9.62 -19.22 5.65
N LEU A 34 8.70 -18.53 5.02
CA LEU A 34 8.56 -18.49 3.57
C LEU A 34 9.33 -17.27 3.05
N TRP A 35 10.29 -17.51 2.19
CA TRP A 35 11.09 -16.47 1.55
C TRP A 35 10.62 -16.24 0.12
N ASP A 36 10.40 -14.97 -0.22
CA ASP A 36 10.12 -14.53 -1.58
C ASP A 36 11.27 -13.61 -2.04
N PRO A 37 12.12 -14.04 -2.97
CA PRO A 37 13.30 -13.27 -3.39
C PRO A 37 12.96 -12.05 -4.25
N ILE A 38 11.77 -12.00 -4.82
CA ILE A 38 11.33 -10.91 -5.72
C ILE A 38 10.32 -9.96 -5.07
N ASP A 39 9.87 -10.26 -3.86
CA ASP A 39 9.06 -9.32 -3.09
C ASP A 39 9.91 -8.16 -2.54
N GLY A 40 9.26 -7.06 -2.21
CA GLY A 40 9.96 -5.88 -1.73
C GLY A 40 9.04 -4.79 -1.25
N GLU A 41 9.62 -3.62 -1.04
CA GLU A 41 8.91 -2.42 -0.60
C GLU A 41 9.11 -1.27 -1.57
N VAL A 42 8.15 -0.36 -1.57
CA VAL A 42 8.24 0.90 -2.29
C VAL A 42 7.93 2.06 -1.35
N ASP A 43 8.46 3.24 -1.64
CA ASP A 43 7.96 4.47 -1.04
C ASP A 43 6.58 4.80 -1.64
N PRO A 44 5.49 4.77 -0.86
CA PRO A 44 4.14 5.00 -1.40
C PRO A 44 3.98 6.37 -2.04
N SER A 45 4.56 7.40 -1.44
CA SER A 45 4.53 8.75 -1.98
C SER A 45 5.33 8.86 -3.27
N GLY A 46 6.53 8.30 -3.30
CA GLY A 46 7.38 8.29 -4.49
C GLY A 46 6.73 7.60 -5.69
N VAL A 47 6.11 6.44 -5.47
CA VAL A 47 5.36 5.73 -6.51
C VAL A 47 4.17 6.55 -6.99
N THR A 48 3.40 7.15 -6.09
CA THR A 48 2.27 8.01 -6.45
C THR A 48 2.70 9.19 -7.30
N TYR A 49 3.77 9.88 -6.92
CA TYR A 49 4.33 10.97 -7.71
C TYR A 49 4.90 10.53 -9.06
N ALA A 50 5.49 9.33 -9.12
CA ALA A 50 5.99 8.77 -10.37
C ALA A 50 4.85 8.53 -11.37
N PHE A 51 3.74 7.94 -10.92
CA PHE A 51 2.55 7.75 -11.77
C PHE A 51 1.92 9.08 -12.19
N ALA A 52 1.80 10.06 -11.28
CA ALA A 52 1.28 11.38 -11.60
C ALA A 52 2.17 12.11 -12.63
N LYS A 53 3.49 11.99 -12.50
CA LYS A 53 4.46 12.53 -13.48
C LYS A 53 4.34 11.85 -14.83
N ALA A 54 4.24 10.52 -14.85
CA ALA A 54 4.05 9.76 -16.08
C ALA A 54 2.76 10.17 -16.79
N ALA A 55 1.64 10.26 -16.07
CA ALA A 55 0.37 10.72 -16.64
C ALA A 55 0.49 12.10 -17.31
N LYS A 56 1.20 13.04 -16.68
CA LYS A 56 1.46 14.37 -17.29
C LYS A 56 2.32 14.29 -18.57
N VAL A 57 3.34 13.44 -18.60
CA VAL A 57 4.19 13.24 -19.78
C VAL A 57 3.35 12.72 -20.95
N TYR A 58 2.37 11.86 -20.70
CA TYR A 58 1.43 11.35 -21.71
C TYR A 58 0.24 12.28 -21.99
N GLY A 59 0.30 13.55 -21.56
CA GLY A 59 -0.73 14.55 -21.85
C GLY A 59 -1.91 14.58 -20.87
N GLY A 60 -1.88 13.77 -19.83
CA GLY A 60 -2.88 13.79 -18.77
C GLY A 60 -2.86 15.10 -17.98
N LYS A 61 -4.05 15.61 -17.64
CA LYS A 61 -4.21 16.78 -16.77
C LYS A 61 -4.41 16.30 -15.33
N TYR A 62 -3.70 16.90 -14.40
CA TYR A 62 -3.72 16.55 -12.98
C TYR A 62 -4.04 17.80 -12.16
N TYR A 63 -5.17 17.76 -11.46
CA TYR A 63 -5.67 18.87 -10.66
C TYR A 63 -5.65 18.50 -9.18
N THR A 64 -4.68 19.01 -8.44
CA THR A 64 -4.62 18.88 -6.97
C THR A 64 -5.55 19.89 -6.29
N HIS A 65 -5.91 19.61 -5.05
CA HIS A 65 -6.78 20.48 -4.24
C HIS A 65 -8.08 20.85 -4.96
N THR A 66 -8.62 19.90 -5.71
CA THR A 66 -9.86 20.06 -6.47
C THR A 66 -10.82 18.96 -6.03
N THR A 67 -11.85 19.35 -5.31
CA THR A 67 -12.81 18.41 -4.72
C THR A 67 -14.00 18.21 -5.63
N VAL A 68 -14.30 16.96 -5.98
CA VAL A 68 -15.55 16.60 -6.65
C VAL A 68 -16.69 16.74 -5.64
N LYS A 69 -17.70 17.53 -5.99
CA LYS A 69 -18.87 17.82 -5.16
C LYS A 69 -20.09 17.02 -5.58
N ASP A 70 -20.21 16.75 -6.90
CA ASP A 70 -21.35 16.04 -7.47
C ASP A 70 -20.98 15.44 -8.82
N THR A 71 -21.74 14.43 -9.26
CA THR A 71 -21.64 13.87 -10.62
C THR A 71 -23.03 13.73 -11.21
N LYS A 72 -23.20 14.07 -12.49
CA LYS A 72 -24.48 13.99 -13.17
C LYS A 72 -24.35 13.20 -14.47
N HIS A 73 -25.00 12.05 -14.52
CA HIS A 73 -25.11 11.28 -15.75
C HIS A 73 -26.17 11.91 -16.64
N LYS A 74 -25.82 12.20 -17.89
CA LYS A 74 -26.70 12.86 -18.85
C LYS A 74 -27.37 11.84 -19.78
N LYS A 75 -28.44 12.28 -20.45
CA LYS A 75 -29.22 11.46 -21.40
C LYS A 75 -28.42 11.02 -22.63
N ASP A 76 -27.36 11.73 -22.98
CA ASP A 76 -26.45 11.43 -24.09
C ASP A 76 -25.33 10.44 -23.68
N GLY A 77 -25.34 9.97 -22.43
CA GLY A 77 -24.35 9.04 -21.87
C GLY A 77 -23.10 9.71 -21.32
N SER A 78 -22.95 11.02 -21.47
CA SER A 78 -21.83 11.75 -20.88
C SER A 78 -22.08 12.11 -19.42
N TRP A 79 -21.02 12.56 -18.73
CA TRP A 79 -21.05 12.96 -17.34
C TRP A 79 -20.62 14.41 -17.17
N ASP A 80 -21.31 15.11 -16.30
CA ASP A 80 -20.84 16.39 -15.76
C ASP A 80 -20.30 16.16 -14.35
N ILE A 81 -19.02 16.41 -14.17
CA ILE A 81 -18.32 16.34 -12.88
C ILE A 81 -18.25 17.75 -12.32
N ILE A 82 -18.92 17.97 -11.21
CA ILE A 82 -19.01 19.27 -10.54
C ILE A 82 -17.93 19.32 -9.46
N THR A 83 -17.04 20.28 -9.56
CA THR A 83 -15.97 20.49 -8.58
C THR A 83 -16.07 21.86 -7.92
N ASP A 84 -15.32 22.07 -6.86
CA ASP A 84 -15.18 23.37 -6.18
C ASP A 84 -14.43 24.42 -7.03
N LYS A 85 -13.87 24.03 -8.19
CA LYS A 85 -13.09 24.91 -9.07
C LYS A 85 -13.60 24.96 -10.52
N GLY A 86 -14.77 24.40 -10.76
CA GLY A 86 -15.38 24.36 -12.09
C GLY A 86 -15.85 22.96 -12.47
N ASN A 87 -16.48 22.85 -13.64
CA ASN A 87 -17.10 21.62 -14.09
C ASN A 87 -16.28 20.98 -15.22
N ILE A 88 -16.31 19.65 -15.27
CA ILE A 88 -15.66 18.85 -16.31
C ILE A 88 -16.74 18.00 -16.96
N ASN A 89 -16.84 18.03 -18.29
CA ASN A 89 -17.66 17.11 -19.05
C ASN A 89 -16.79 15.98 -19.59
N THR A 90 -17.25 14.73 -19.46
CA THR A 90 -16.51 13.54 -19.87
C THR A 90 -17.44 12.39 -20.25
N GLU A 91 -16.97 11.47 -21.07
CA GLU A 91 -17.71 10.27 -21.45
C GLU A 91 -17.57 9.16 -20.38
N ILE A 92 -16.44 9.10 -19.68
CA ILE A 92 -16.14 8.04 -18.71
C ILE A 92 -15.65 8.67 -17.41
N VAL A 93 -16.14 8.15 -16.29
CA VAL A 93 -15.66 8.48 -14.94
C VAL A 93 -15.09 7.23 -14.28
N ILE A 94 -13.89 7.34 -13.76
CA ILE A 94 -13.26 6.26 -12.99
C ILE A 94 -13.18 6.67 -11.53
N ASN A 95 -13.88 5.93 -10.67
CA ASN A 95 -13.79 6.12 -9.23
C ASN A 95 -12.55 5.40 -8.68
N ALA A 96 -11.49 6.13 -8.40
CA ALA A 96 -10.26 5.67 -7.78
C ALA A 96 -10.00 6.40 -6.45
N ALA A 97 -11.07 6.69 -5.69
CA ALA A 97 -11.05 7.57 -4.52
C ALA A 97 -10.57 6.88 -3.22
N GLY A 98 -10.04 5.66 -3.29
CA GLY A 98 -9.48 4.96 -2.13
C GLY A 98 -10.52 4.82 -1.01
N LEU A 99 -10.19 5.27 0.20
CA LEU A 99 -11.09 5.18 1.36
C LEU A 99 -12.39 6.02 1.21
N TRP A 100 -12.42 7.00 0.31
CA TRP A 100 -13.61 7.79 -0.04
C TRP A 100 -14.39 7.24 -1.24
N ALA A 101 -14.03 6.06 -1.75
CA ALA A 101 -14.66 5.48 -2.94
C ALA A 101 -16.17 5.27 -2.76
N ARG A 102 -16.61 4.96 -1.52
CA ARG A 102 -18.04 4.81 -1.19
C ARG A 102 -18.79 6.13 -1.32
N GLU A 103 -18.24 7.21 -0.81
CA GLU A 103 -18.82 8.56 -0.90
C GLU A 103 -18.89 9.02 -2.34
N VAL A 104 -17.81 8.83 -3.11
CA VAL A 104 -17.79 9.16 -4.55
C VAL A 104 -18.77 8.27 -5.33
N GLY A 105 -18.90 7.00 -4.98
CA GLY A 105 -19.89 6.10 -5.57
C GLY A 105 -21.32 6.60 -5.39
N ARG A 106 -21.65 7.14 -4.21
CA ARG A 106 -22.98 7.71 -3.93
C ARG A 106 -23.34 8.91 -4.79
N LEU A 107 -22.34 9.68 -5.26
CA LEU A 107 -22.57 10.77 -6.20
C LEU A 107 -23.06 10.26 -7.58
N ALA A 108 -22.92 8.98 -7.85
CA ALA A 108 -23.39 8.30 -9.05
C ALA A 108 -24.51 7.27 -8.73
N ASP A 109 -25.20 7.42 -7.59
CA ASP A 109 -26.24 6.50 -7.10
C ASP A 109 -25.77 5.04 -6.92
N LEU A 110 -24.45 4.83 -6.71
CA LEU A 110 -23.87 3.52 -6.47
C LEU A 110 -23.58 3.31 -4.99
N ASN A 111 -24.00 2.17 -4.46
CA ASN A 111 -23.67 1.76 -3.10
C ASN A 111 -22.52 0.74 -3.13
N LEU A 112 -21.29 1.24 -2.97
CA LEU A 112 -20.10 0.40 -2.98
C LEU A 112 -19.85 -0.23 -1.60
N PRO A 113 -19.55 -1.54 -1.52
CA PRO A 113 -19.29 -2.24 -0.27
C PRO A 113 -17.85 -1.98 0.23
N VAL A 114 -17.48 -0.73 0.36
CA VAL A 114 -16.19 -0.29 0.88
C VAL A 114 -16.38 0.26 2.28
N GLN A 115 -15.65 -0.28 3.23
CA GLN A 115 -15.63 0.19 4.62
C GLN A 115 -14.21 0.64 4.95
N PRO A 116 -13.99 1.94 5.21
CA PRO A 116 -12.72 2.43 5.74
C PRO A 116 -12.44 1.83 7.11
N MET A 117 -11.20 1.43 7.34
CA MET A 117 -10.74 0.88 8.61
C MET A 117 -9.49 1.65 9.05
N GLU A 118 -9.36 1.92 10.33
CA GLU A 118 -8.15 2.49 10.89
C GLU A 118 -7.13 1.39 11.17
N HIS A 119 -5.92 1.55 10.65
CA HIS A 119 -4.78 0.70 10.95
C HIS A 119 -3.62 1.55 11.47
N HIS A 120 -3.13 1.20 12.63
CA HIS A 120 -2.02 1.90 13.26
C HIS A 120 -0.69 1.25 12.91
N TYR A 121 0.32 2.06 12.81
CA TYR A 121 1.71 1.61 12.79
C TYR A 121 2.55 2.55 13.67
N LEU A 122 3.67 2.04 14.11
CA LEU A 122 4.66 2.82 14.83
C LEU A 122 6.00 2.80 14.07
N ILE A 123 6.75 3.86 14.22
CA ILE A 123 8.14 3.93 13.76
C ILE A 123 9.01 4.07 15.00
N THR A 124 10.01 3.21 15.12
CA THR A 124 10.94 3.24 16.24
C THR A 124 11.97 4.35 16.05
N GLU A 125 12.65 4.69 17.12
CA GLU A 125 13.93 5.39 17.04
C GLU A 125 14.98 4.52 16.31
N SER A 126 16.16 5.10 16.10
CA SER A 126 17.30 4.37 15.51
C SER A 126 17.65 3.14 16.34
N ILE A 127 17.92 2.05 15.64
CA ILE A 127 18.32 0.77 16.22
C ILE A 127 19.81 0.55 15.93
N PRO A 128 20.65 0.36 16.94
CA PRO A 128 22.11 0.25 16.76
C PRO A 128 22.53 -0.85 15.77
N GLU A 129 21.82 -1.98 15.76
CA GLU A 129 22.08 -3.09 14.84
C GLU A 129 21.82 -2.69 13.38
N ILE A 130 20.83 -1.87 13.13
CA ILE A 130 20.54 -1.35 11.78
C ILE A 130 21.61 -0.32 11.39
N GLU A 131 21.98 0.58 12.28
CA GLU A 131 23.04 1.55 12.04
C GLU A 131 24.37 0.87 11.69
N ALA A 132 24.70 -0.22 12.38
CA ALA A 132 25.91 -1.00 12.14
C ALA A 132 25.94 -1.71 10.79
N MET A 133 24.79 -1.92 10.14
CA MET A 133 24.71 -2.54 8.81
C MET A 133 25.21 -1.64 7.68
N GLY A 134 25.22 -0.32 7.89
CA GLY A 134 25.56 0.69 6.88
C GLY A 134 24.43 0.92 5.84
N ASP A 135 24.57 1.99 5.08
CA ASP A 135 23.50 2.49 4.20
C ASP A 135 23.18 1.59 2.98
N ASN A 136 24.08 0.68 2.64
CA ASN A 136 23.94 -0.19 1.46
C ASN A 136 23.21 -1.51 1.74
N LYS A 137 22.81 -1.77 2.98
CA LYS A 137 22.08 -2.98 3.36
C LYS A 137 20.75 -2.62 3.97
N ARG A 138 19.71 -3.30 3.54
CA ARG A 138 18.38 -3.20 4.12
C ARG A 138 17.90 -4.55 4.62
N LEU A 139 17.15 -4.52 5.71
CA LEU A 139 16.45 -5.69 6.21
C LEU A 139 15.28 -6.03 5.28
N PRO A 140 15.01 -7.32 5.05
CA PRO A 140 13.82 -7.72 4.32
C PRO A 140 12.54 -7.30 5.05
N VAL A 141 11.51 -7.01 4.29
CA VAL A 141 10.14 -6.86 4.81
C VAL A 141 9.67 -8.21 5.36
N GLY A 142 8.92 -8.19 6.44
CA GLY A 142 8.37 -9.41 7.01
C GLY A 142 6.93 -9.24 7.47
N THR A 143 6.21 -10.36 7.45
CA THR A 143 4.86 -10.46 8.00
C THR A 143 4.79 -11.69 8.90
N ASP A 144 4.34 -11.51 10.12
CA ASP A 144 3.98 -12.57 11.04
C ASP A 144 2.45 -12.69 11.08
N PHE A 145 1.93 -13.72 10.44
CA PHE A 145 0.50 -13.94 10.33
C PHE A 145 -0.15 -14.36 11.65
N GLU A 146 0.58 -15.04 12.52
CA GLU A 146 0.07 -15.44 13.85
C GLU A 146 0.08 -14.24 14.81
N GLY A 147 1.14 -13.44 14.76
CA GLY A 147 1.24 -12.20 15.53
C GLY A 147 0.40 -11.05 14.98
N ASN A 148 -0.18 -11.21 13.79
CA ASN A 148 -0.91 -10.15 13.07
C ASN A 148 -0.11 -8.85 12.94
N ILE A 149 1.18 -8.97 12.65
CA ILE A 149 2.07 -7.84 12.46
C ILE A 149 2.83 -7.94 11.14
N TYR A 150 3.13 -6.78 10.59
CA TYR A 150 4.13 -6.63 9.54
C TYR A 150 5.19 -5.65 9.98
N PHE A 151 6.37 -5.78 9.40
CA PHE A 151 7.49 -4.91 9.73
C PHE A 151 8.40 -4.70 8.53
N ARG A 152 9.03 -3.53 8.51
CA ARG A 152 10.06 -3.18 7.54
C ARG A 152 11.04 -2.20 8.15
N GLN A 153 12.22 -2.10 7.57
CA GLN A 153 13.15 -1.04 7.94
C GLN A 153 12.63 0.32 7.47
N GLU A 154 12.66 1.31 8.36
CA GLU A 154 12.36 2.70 8.06
C GLU A 154 13.50 3.59 8.52
N GLY A 155 14.27 4.11 7.55
CA GLY A 155 15.52 4.81 7.86
C GLY A 155 16.49 3.93 8.64
N LYS A 156 16.85 4.35 9.85
CA LYS A 156 17.70 3.62 10.79
C LYS A 156 16.92 2.87 11.87
N GLY A 157 15.61 2.90 11.82
CA GLY A 157 14.70 2.18 12.71
C GLY A 157 13.84 1.16 11.98
N MET A 158 12.74 0.78 12.63
CA MET A 158 11.74 -0.15 12.10
C MET A 158 10.37 0.52 12.07
N LEU A 159 9.61 0.25 11.02
CA LEU A 159 8.17 0.44 10.99
C LEU A 159 7.52 -0.90 11.35
N LEU A 160 6.61 -0.86 12.32
CA LEU A 160 5.82 -1.99 12.79
C LEU A 160 4.34 -1.62 12.65
N GLY A 161 3.59 -2.39 11.90
CA GLY A 161 2.14 -2.23 11.78
C GLY A 161 1.40 -3.46 12.25
N THR A 162 0.19 -3.28 12.74
CA THR A 162 -0.64 -4.35 13.29
C THR A 162 -1.91 -4.52 12.49
N TYR A 163 -2.41 -5.75 12.43
CA TYR A 163 -3.74 -6.06 11.89
C TYR A 163 -4.61 -6.56 13.04
N GLU A 164 -5.25 -5.64 13.74
CA GLU A 164 -6.07 -5.97 14.89
C GLU A 164 -7.28 -6.81 14.44
N PRO A 165 -7.54 -7.97 15.08
CA PRO A 165 -8.65 -8.84 14.70
C PRO A 165 -10.05 -8.23 14.89
N LYS A 166 -10.13 -7.10 15.62
CA LYS A 166 -11.36 -6.37 15.95
C LYS A 166 -11.20 -4.86 15.72
N SER A 167 -10.51 -4.45 14.64
CA SER A 167 -10.42 -3.03 14.28
C SER A 167 -11.83 -2.49 13.91
N THR A 168 -12.12 -1.29 14.35
CA THR A 168 -13.39 -0.57 14.12
C THR A 168 -13.28 0.38 12.92
#